data_2ec5dbf3518960f3dcd2f8e102fac494
#
_entry.id   2ec5dbf3518960f3dcd2f8e102fac494
#
_cell.length_a   1.000
_cell.length_b   1.000
_cell.length_c   1.000
_cell.angle_alpha   90.00
_cell.angle_beta   90.00
_cell.angle_gamma   90.00
#
_symmetry.space_group_name_H-M   'P 1'
#
loop_
_entity.id
_entity.type
_entity.pdbx_description
1 polymer ?
#
loop_
_entity_poly.entity_id
_entity_poly.type
_entity_poly.pdbx_seq_one_letter_code
_entity_poly.pdbx_strand_id
1 'polypeptide(L)'
;VRNVRSYQSRGLIPPPEVQGRIGYYGTEHLSRLQLIREMQAQGYNLTATAHLLEQARGSGEEVLGFTRALMTPFETETPEIVEHADLLERLGGQVDPKLITKAEKLGLVVAIGESGFEVPSPTLLAAGERLVALGVPFDAALETMAKLKRNTERIAEAFVQMFLEFIWKPFDDAGRPESDWPGVQAALDQLRPLASEALTAGFQPTMTRAVEVAFGRELDRGAQGGPQDPVAVASDGRNARRRTSQKGRTER
;
A
#
# COMPACT_ATOMS: atom_id res chain seq x y z
N VAL A 1 27.29 -25.45 14.67
CA VAL A 1 27.34 -26.87 14.30
C VAL A 1 25.97 -27.54 14.44
N ARG A 2 25.22 -27.32 15.54
CA ARG A 2 23.90 -27.97 15.78
C ARG A 2 22.86 -27.62 14.74
N ASN A 3 22.80 -26.36 14.35
CA ASN A 3 21.85 -25.87 13.34
C ASN A 3 22.16 -26.41 11.93
N VAL A 4 23.44 -26.55 11.56
CA VAL A 4 23.86 -27.07 10.25
C VAL A 4 23.35 -28.48 10.04
N ARG A 5 23.46 -29.36 11.04
CA ARG A 5 22.94 -30.74 10.99
C ARG A 5 21.41 -30.77 10.88
N SER A 6 20.71 -29.88 11.57
CA SER A 6 19.26 -29.74 11.47
C SER A 6 18.83 -29.26 10.06
N TYR A 7 19.59 -28.38 9.45
CA TYR A 7 19.31 -27.93 8.10
C TYR A 7 19.59 -29.00 7.05
N GLN A 8 20.64 -29.79 7.23
CA GLN A 8 20.94 -30.96 6.40
C GLN A 8 19.85 -32.05 6.48
N SER A 9 19.39 -32.38 7.69
CA SER A 9 18.33 -33.37 7.86
C SER A 9 16.99 -32.97 7.25
N ARG A 10 16.80 -31.68 7.00
CA ARG A 10 15.63 -31.08 6.33
C ARG A 10 15.84 -30.76 4.84
N GLY A 11 16.99 -31.15 4.27
CA GLY A 11 17.30 -30.92 2.88
C GLY A 11 17.60 -29.46 2.51
N LEU A 12 17.74 -28.57 3.48
CA LEU A 12 18.02 -27.13 3.27
C LEU A 12 19.46 -26.90 2.83
N ILE A 13 20.39 -27.76 3.23
CA ILE A 13 21.82 -27.70 2.91
C ILE A 13 22.25 -29.08 2.39
N PRO A 14 23.02 -29.16 1.31
CA PRO A 14 23.55 -30.45 0.82
C PRO A 14 24.50 -31.07 1.84
N PRO A 15 24.77 -32.40 1.76
CA PRO A 15 25.78 -33.03 2.59
C PRO A 15 27.16 -32.43 2.29
N PRO A 16 28.06 -32.37 3.30
CA PRO A 16 29.41 -31.91 3.09
C PRO A 16 30.17 -32.86 2.19
N GLU A 17 31.16 -32.36 1.48
CA GLU A 17 32.11 -33.17 0.76
C GLU A 17 33.00 -33.91 1.77
N VAL A 18 33.01 -35.24 1.72
CA VAL A 18 33.73 -36.07 2.70
C VAL A 18 35.07 -36.49 2.16
N GLN A 19 36.14 -36.03 2.81
CA GLN A 19 37.50 -36.53 2.54
C GLN A 19 38.02 -37.30 3.76
N GLY A 20 38.07 -38.60 3.63
CA GLY A 20 38.38 -39.50 4.74
C GLY A 20 37.26 -39.52 5.79
N ARG A 21 37.51 -38.95 6.96
CA ARG A 21 36.51 -38.84 8.08
C ARG A 21 36.10 -37.40 8.34
N ILE A 22 36.52 -36.45 7.50
CA ILE A 22 36.30 -35.03 7.68
C ILE A 22 35.35 -34.55 6.60
N GLY A 23 34.26 -33.85 7.02
CA GLY A 23 33.32 -33.20 6.11
C GLY A 23 33.72 -31.74 5.85
N TYR A 24 33.86 -31.39 4.59
CA TYR A 24 34.18 -30.02 4.13
C TYR A 24 32.93 -29.33 3.60
N TYR A 25 32.76 -28.08 3.99
CA TYR A 25 31.67 -27.22 3.57
C TYR A 25 32.23 -26.14 2.64
N GLY A 26 31.77 -26.10 1.39
CA GLY A 26 32.19 -25.12 0.39
C GLY A 26 31.33 -23.85 0.37
N THR A 27 31.54 -23.03 -0.64
CA THR A 27 30.85 -21.75 -0.87
C THR A 27 29.33 -21.92 -1.00
N GLU A 28 28.85 -22.97 -1.66
CA GLU A 28 27.42 -23.28 -1.77
C GLU A 28 26.74 -23.46 -0.40
N HIS A 29 27.40 -24.17 0.52
CA HIS A 29 26.88 -24.35 1.87
C HIS A 29 26.76 -23.02 2.61
N LEU A 30 27.74 -22.13 2.43
CA LEU A 30 27.77 -20.82 3.06
C LEU A 30 26.65 -19.92 2.51
N SER A 31 26.48 -19.89 1.19
CA SER A 31 25.45 -19.11 0.52
C SER A 31 24.04 -19.57 0.93
N ARG A 32 23.81 -20.89 1.01
CA ARG A 32 22.53 -21.45 1.51
C ARG A 32 22.27 -21.10 2.97
N LEU A 33 23.30 -21.13 3.82
CA LEU A 33 23.16 -20.73 5.22
C LEU A 33 22.81 -19.25 5.37
N GLN A 34 23.40 -18.39 4.56
CA GLN A 34 23.10 -16.96 4.54
C GLN A 34 21.64 -16.76 4.11
N LEU A 35 21.22 -17.37 3.01
CA LEU A 35 19.84 -17.27 2.52
C LEU A 35 18.82 -17.77 3.55
N ILE A 36 19.08 -18.92 4.22
CA ILE A 36 18.20 -19.42 5.28
C ILE A 36 18.05 -18.40 6.41
N ARG A 37 19.14 -17.73 6.79
CA ARG A 37 19.12 -16.70 7.84
C ARG A 37 18.34 -15.46 7.42
N GLU A 38 18.54 -15.01 6.18
CA GLU A 38 17.81 -13.88 5.60
C GLU A 38 16.31 -14.15 5.54
N MET A 39 15.90 -15.33 5.07
CA MET A 39 14.50 -15.74 5.03
C MET A 39 13.87 -15.83 6.42
N GLN A 40 14.59 -16.39 7.40
CA GLN A 40 14.10 -16.44 8.78
C GLN A 40 13.97 -15.05 9.39
N ALA A 41 14.89 -14.13 9.09
CA ALA A 41 14.79 -12.74 9.52
C ALA A 41 13.58 -12.01 8.93
N GLN A 42 13.11 -12.43 7.76
CA GLN A 42 11.90 -11.94 7.09
C GLN A 42 10.61 -12.68 7.51
N GLY A 43 10.69 -13.58 8.49
CA GLY A 43 9.54 -14.30 9.04
C GLY A 43 9.16 -15.60 8.31
N TYR A 44 9.94 -16.04 7.30
CA TYR A 44 9.69 -17.32 6.66
C TYR A 44 10.06 -18.48 7.59
N ASN A 45 9.18 -19.47 7.65
CA ASN A 45 9.49 -20.70 8.36
C ASN A 45 10.40 -21.62 7.52
N LEU A 46 11.08 -22.56 8.19
CA LEU A 46 12.02 -23.47 7.54
C LEU A 46 11.38 -24.35 6.45
N THR A 47 10.08 -24.63 6.54
CA THR A 47 9.35 -25.43 5.54
C THR A 47 9.17 -24.65 4.24
N ALA A 48 8.75 -23.38 4.33
CA ALA A 48 8.65 -22.49 3.17
C ALA A 48 10.04 -22.26 2.54
N THR A 49 11.07 -22.07 3.38
CA THR A 49 12.46 -21.96 2.93
C THR A 49 12.93 -23.22 2.21
N ALA A 50 12.63 -24.41 2.74
CA ALA A 50 12.98 -25.67 2.10
C ALA A 50 12.30 -25.82 0.73
N HIS A 51 11.02 -25.47 0.64
CA HIS A 51 10.27 -25.57 -0.61
C HIS A 51 10.85 -24.67 -1.69
N LEU A 52 11.20 -23.43 -1.34
CA LEU A 52 11.85 -22.50 -2.27
C LEU A 52 13.23 -22.99 -2.73
N LEU A 53 14.05 -23.47 -1.80
CA LEU A 53 15.35 -24.06 -2.10
C LEU A 53 15.25 -25.34 -2.94
N GLU A 54 14.16 -26.11 -2.76
CA GLU A 54 13.90 -27.32 -3.51
C GLU A 54 13.45 -27.02 -4.95
N GLN A 55 12.65 -26.00 -5.15
CA GLN A 55 12.26 -25.52 -6.48
C GLN A 55 13.43 -24.89 -7.24
N ALA A 56 14.40 -24.35 -6.51
CA ALA A 56 15.67 -23.84 -7.02
C ALA A 56 16.68 -24.97 -7.35
N ARG A 57 16.26 -26.24 -7.44
CA ARG A 57 17.13 -27.36 -7.79
C ARG A 57 17.73 -27.22 -9.18
N GLY A 58 18.98 -26.98 -9.19
CA GLY A 58 19.85 -26.95 -10.35
C GLY A 58 20.86 -25.86 -10.16
N SER A 59 22.05 -26.20 -9.78
CA SER A 59 23.24 -25.39 -9.79
C SER A 59 23.21 -24.07 -9.00
N GLY A 60 23.94 -24.04 -7.96
CA GLY A 60 24.84 -22.99 -7.67
C GLY A 60 24.33 -21.63 -7.23
N GLU A 61 25.26 -20.77 -7.31
CA GLU A 61 25.25 -19.40 -6.79
C GLU A 61 24.21 -18.50 -7.49
N GLU A 62 23.94 -18.73 -8.78
CA GLU A 62 22.98 -17.95 -9.59
C GLU A 62 21.53 -18.16 -9.12
N VAL A 63 21.13 -19.41 -8.88
CA VAL A 63 19.78 -19.71 -8.38
C VAL A 63 19.58 -19.13 -6.99
N LEU A 64 20.59 -19.20 -6.14
CA LEU A 64 20.58 -18.60 -4.81
C LEU A 64 20.54 -17.07 -4.90
N GLY A 65 21.28 -16.49 -5.85
CA GLY A 65 21.24 -15.05 -6.15
C GLY A 65 19.85 -14.59 -6.57
N PHE A 66 19.22 -15.31 -7.49
CA PHE A 66 17.87 -15.04 -7.94
C PHE A 66 16.85 -15.19 -6.80
N THR A 67 16.95 -16.28 -6.02
CA THR A 67 16.06 -16.47 -4.85
C THR A 67 16.22 -15.33 -3.83
N ARG A 68 17.46 -14.87 -3.61
CA ARG A 68 17.74 -13.71 -2.78
C ARG A 68 17.12 -12.43 -3.37
N ALA A 69 17.24 -12.21 -4.68
CA ALA A 69 16.63 -11.08 -5.37
C ALA A 69 15.10 -11.11 -5.23
N LEU A 70 14.45 -12.26 -5.37
CA LEU A 70 13.01 -12.41 -5.12
C LEU A 70 12.62 -12.03 -3.68
N MET A 71 13.47 -12.34 -2.71
CA MET A 71 13.23 -12.12 -1.28
C MET A 71 13.66 -10.73 -0.80
N THR A 72 14.47 -10.01 -1.60
CA THR A 72 14.86 -8.64 -1.23
C THR A 72 13.60 -7.77 -1.28
N PRO A 73 13.20 -7.12 -0.17
CA PRO A 73 12.07 -6.19 -0.20
C PRO A 73 12.34 -5.07 -1.19
N PHE A 74 11.28 -4.51 -1.76
CA PHE A 74 11.38 -3.16 -2.33
C PHE A 74 11.99 -2.24 -1.26
N GLU A 75 12.58 -1.11 -1.65
CA GLU A 75 13.01 -0.10 -0.67
C GLU A 75 11.83 0.19 0.25
N THR A 76 11.88 -0.40 1.44
CA THR A 76 10.87 -0.22 2.47
C THR A 76 11.34 0.90 3.38
N GLU A 77 10.41 1.76 3.75
CA GLU A 77 10.66 2.73 4.80
C GLU A 77 11.04 1.99 6.09
N THR A 78 11.87 2.62 6.93
CA THR A 78 12.10 2.10 8.28
C THR A 78 10.81 2.24 9.07
N PRO A 79 10.23 1.14 9.58
CA PRO A 79 9.02 1.20 10.38
C PRO A 79 9.19 2.09 11.61
N GLU A 80 8.16 2.83 11.96
CA GLU A 80 8.08 3.62 13.18
C GLU A 80 7.28 2.86 14.24
N ILE A 81 7.75 2.86 15.49
CA ILE A 81 6.98 2.34 16.62
C ILE A 81 6.32 3.52 17.33
N VAL A 82 5.00 3.46 17.44
CA VAL A 82 4.17 4.52 17.99
C VAL A 82 3.35 3.97 19.14
N GLU A 83 3.26 4.68 20.26
CA GLU A 83 2.35 4.31 21.33
C GLU A 83 0.89 4.53 20.92
N HIS A 84 -0.02 3.76 21.50
CA HIS A 84 -1.45 3.83 21.18
C HIS A 84 -2.00 5.25 21.37
N ALA A 85 -1.63 5.92 22.48
CA ALA A 85 -2.09 7.28 22.78
C ALA A 85 -1.61 8.29 21.74
N ASP A 86 -0.34 8.21 21.35
CA ASP A 86 0.27 9.09 20.35
C ASP A 86 -0.37 8.90 18.98
N LEU A 87 -0.61 7.65 18.58
CA LEU A 87 -1.30 7.36 17.33
C LEU A 87 -2.70 7.97 17.28
N LEU A 88 -3.46 7.86 18.37
CA LEU A 88 -4.79 8.47 18.45
C LEU A 88 -4.72 9.99 18.37
N GLU A 89 -3.79 10.63 19.09
CA GLU A 89 -3.58 12.07 19.04
C GLU A 89 -3.25 12.56 17.64
N ARG A 90 -2.33 11.90 16.95
CA ARG A 90 -1.92 12.18 15.56
C ARG A 90 -3.08 12.04 14.58
N LEU A 91 -4.06 11.18 14.86
CA LEU A 91 -5.25 10.94 14.04
C LEU A 91 -6.47 11.76 14.45
N GLY A 92 -6.30 12.79 15.32
CA GLY A 92 -7.35 13.71 15.70
C GLY A 92 -8.01 13.44 17.08
N GLY A 93 -7.40 12.59 17.90
CA GLY A 93 -7.74 12.36 19.30
C GLY A 93 -8.76 11.24 19.52
N GLN A 94 -10.04 11.46 19.28
CA GLN A 94 -11.07 10.43 19.46
C GLN A 94 -11.28 9.62 18.18
N VAL A 95 -10.70 8.43 18.13
CA VAL A 95 -10.85 7.48 17.00
C VAL A 95 -11.65 6.27 17.48
N ASP A 96 -12.69 5.90 16.73
CA ASP A 96 -13.44 4.65 17.00
C ASP A 96 -12.47 3.44 16.92
N PRO A 97 -12.41 2.57 17.95
CA PRO A 97 -11.58 1.37 17.94
C PRO A 97 -11.77 0.48 16.68
N LYS A 98 -12.95 0.50 16.08
CA LYS A 98 -13.22 -0.22 14.83
C LYS A 98 -12.40 0.31 13.66
N LEU A 99 -12.06 1.60 13.64
CA LEU A 99 -11.23 2.20 12.59
C LEU A 99 -9.77 1.80 12.76
N ILE A 100 -9.28 1.63 13.98
CA ILE A 100 -7.94 1.08 14.25
C ILE A 100 -7.88 -0.37 13.76
N THR A 101 -8.87 -1.21 14.10
CA THR A 101 -8.97 -2.58 13.59
C THR A 101 -9.03 -2.60 12.04
N LYS A 102 -9.68 -1.62 11.41
CA LYS A 102 -9.70 -1.50 9.94
C LYS A 102 -8.31 -1.12 9.40
N ALA A 103 -7.60 -0.21 10.06
CA ALA A 103 -6.23 0.17 9.70
C ALA A 103 -5.26 -1.03 9.82
N GLU A 104 -5.40 -1.86 10.88
CA GLU A 104 -4.65 -3.11 11.04
C GLU A 104 -4.93 -4.10 9.89
N LYS A 105 -6.19 -4.33 9.55
CA LYS A 105 -6.57 -5.20 8.41
C LYS A 105 -6.04 -4.70 7.08
N LEU A 106 -5.87 -3.40 6.93
CA LEU A 106 -5.23 -2.79 5.76
C LEU A 106 -3.70 -2.88 5.81
N GLY A 107 -3.11 -3.28 6.93
CA GLY A 107 -1.66 -3.32 7.13
C GLY A 107 -1.03 -1.93 7.23
N LEU A 108 -1.81 -0.92 7.58
CA LEU A 108 -1.31 0.43 7.82
C LEU A 108 -0.63 0.56 9.19
N VAL A 109 -1.08 -0.25 10.14
CA VAL A 109 -0.48 -0.42 11.46
C VAL A 109 -0.49 -1.89 11.84
N VAL A 110 0.45 -2.32 12.67
CA VAL A 110 0.56 -3.68 13.22
C VAL A 110 0.68 -3.59 14.73
N ALA A 111 -0.24 -4.21 15.47
CA ALA A 111 -0.19 -4.17 16.93
C ALA A 111 1.07 -4.84 17.47
N ILE A 112 1.75 -4.17 18.42
CA ILE A 112 2.92 -4.69 19.14
C ILE A 112 2.62 -4.65 20.65
N GLY A 113 2.55 -5.82 21.27
CA GLY A 113 2.24 -5.91 22.70
C GLY A 113 0.86 -5.37 23.02
N GLU A 114 0.71 -4.76 24.22
CA GLU A 114 -0.59 -4.28 24.69
C GLU A 114 -0.87 -2.79 24.41
N SER A 115 0.15 -2.01 24.05
CA SER A 115 0.02 -0.55 23.98
C SER A 115 0.71 0.13 22.81
N GLY A 116 1.29 -0.61 21.87
CA GLY A 116 2.06 -0.05 20.77
C GLY A 116 1.62 -0.54 19.40
N PHE A 117 1.98 0.22 18.38
CA PHE A 117 1.83 -0.14 16.99
C PHE A 117 3.15 0.03 16.25
N GLU A 118 3.46 -0.91 15.39
CA GLU A 118 4.42 -0.70 14.30
C GLU A 118 3.68 -0.09 13.12
N VAL A 119 4.21 0.98 12.60
CA VAL A 119 3.75 1.67 11.38
C VAL A 119 4.72 1.33 10.26
N PRO A 120 4.37 0.42 9.34
CA PRO A 120 5.29 -0.02 8.27
C PRO A 120 5.68 1.11 7.32
N SER A 121 4.79 2.09 7.10
CA SER A 121 5.07 3.26 6.26
C SER A 121 4.75 4.56 7.01
N PRO A 122 5.75 5.20 7.64
CA PRO A 122 5.60 6.52 8.24
C PRO A 122 5.12 7.59 7.24
N THR A 123 5.48 7.48 5.97
CA THR A 123 5.00 8.38 4.92
C THR A 123 3.48 8.29 4.72
N LEU A 124 2.91 7.09 4.74
CA LEU A 124 1.46 6.91 4.63
C LEU A 124 0.74 7.42 5.89
N LEU A 125 1.31 7.21 7.08
CA LEU A 125 0.77 7.77 8.31
C LEU A 125 0.77 9.30 8.26
N ALA A 126 1.88 9.92 7.91
CA ALA A 126 1.99 11.38 7.78
C ALA A 126 1.02 11.95 6.72
N ALA A 127 0.74 11.23 5.64
CA ALA A 127 -0.28 11.62 4.68
C ALA A 127 -1.70 11.58 5.30
N GLY A 128 -2.00 10.55 6.09
CA GLY A 128 -3.25 10.44 6.85
C GLY A 128 -3.44 11.59 7.85
N GLU A 129 -2.41 11.92 8.62
CA GLU A 129 -2.40 13.04 9.57
C GLU A 129 -2.70 14.37 8.87
N ARG A 130 -2.06 14.61 7.72
CA ARG A 130 -2.32 15.84 6.92
C ARG A 130 -3.76 15.91 6.43
N LEU A 131 -4.35 14.80 6.02
CA LEU A 131 -5.77 14.76 5.62
C LEU A 131 -6.68 15.09 6.81
N VAL A 132 -6.43 14.52 7.98
CA VAL A 132 -7.17 14.83 9.20
C VAL A 132 -7.01 16.29 9.59
N ALA A 133 -5.80 16.86 9.52
CA ALA A 133 -5.55 18.27 9.78
C ALA A 133 -6.27 19.21 8.79
N LEU A 134 -6.55 18.76 7.57
CA LEU A 134 -7.40 19.47 6.60
C LEU A 134 -8.90 19.32 6.87
N GLY A 135 -9.29 18.60 7.92
CA GLY A 135 -10.69 18.38 8.29
C GLY A 135 -11.34 17.17 7.60
N VAL A 136 -10.56 16.31 6.93
CA VAL A 136 -11.10 15.06 6.37
C VAL A 136 -11.34 14.07 7.52
N PRO A 137 -12.56 13.53 7.68
CA PRO A 137 -12.82 12.50 8.68
C PRO A 137 -11.93 11.28 8.50
N PHE A 138 -11.45 10.71 9.60
CA PHE A 138 -10.47 9.60 9.54
C PHE A 138 -11.03 8.35 8.85
N ASP A 139 -12.32 8.06 8.98
CA ASP A 139 -12.99 6.97 8.26
C ASP A 139 -12.94 7.15 6.74
N ALA A 140 -13.16 8.38 6.24
CA ALA A 140 -13.07 8.71 4.82
C ALA A 140 -11.63 8.60 4.31
N ALA A 141 -10.64 9.02 5.12
CA ALA A 141 -9.22 8.82 4.81
C ALA A 141 -8.89 7.32 4.70
N LEU A 142 -9.34 6.49 5.65
CA LEU A 142 -9.15 5.03 5.60
C LEU A 142 -9.82 4.37 4.39
N GLU A 143 -11.01 4.82 4.00
CA GLU A 143 -11.65 4.31 2.77
C GLU A 143 -10.84 4.62 1.53
N THR A 144 -10.25 5.81 1.48
CA THR A 144 -9.36 6.20 0.38
C THR A 144 -8.10 5.37 0.36
N MET A 145 -7.49 5.11 1.53
CA MET A 145 -6.33 4.21 1.64
C MET A 145 -6.67 2.77 1.24
N ALA A 146 -7.85 2.28 1.60
CA ALA A 146 -8.31 0.97 1.16
C ALA A 146 -8.48 0.85 -0.37
N LYS A 147 -8.94 1.93 -1.02
CA LYS A 147 -9.01 1.99 -2.49
C LYS A 147 -7.61 2.03 -3.11
N LEU A 148 -6.73 2.86 -2.54
CA LEU A 148 -5.34 2.95 -2.97
C LEU A 148 -4.68 1.56 -2.92
N LYS A 149 -4.74 0.88 -1.77
CA LYS A 149 -4.16 -0.45 -1.58
C LYS A 149 -4.64 -1.44 -2.65
N ARG A 150 -5.96 -1.57 -2.83
CA ARG A 150 -6.52 -2.51 -3.84
C ARG A 150 -6.07 -2.21 -5.27
N ASN A 151 -5.92 -0.93 -5.61
CA ASN A 151 -5.49 -0.56 -6.95
C ASN A 151 -3.99 -0.76 -7.15
N THR A 152 -3.16 -0.47 -6.14
CA THR A 152 -1.72 -0.73 -6.19
C THR A 152 -1.41 -2.23 -6.22
N GLU A 153 -2.18 -3.07 -5.49
CA GLU A 153 -2.09 -4.53 -5.56
C GLU A 153 -2.34 -5.02 -7.00
N ARG A 154 -3.39 -4.56 -7.66
CA ARG A 154 -3.68 -4.92 -9.06
C ARG A 154 -2.60 -4.48 -10.04
N ILE A 155 -2.03 -3.30 -9.82
CA ILE A 155 -0.93 -2.80 -10.65
C ILE A 155 0.31 -3.66 -10.43
N ALA A 156 0.65 -3.98 -9.19
CA ALA A 156 1.77 -4.86 -8.87
C ALA A 156 1.59 -6.25 -9.49
N GLU A 157 0.39 -6.84 -9.38
CA GLU A 157 0.05 -8.11 -10.04
C GLU A 157 0.26 -8.05 -11.55
N ALA A 158 -0.14 -6.95 -12.21
CA ALA A 158 0.06 -6.80 -13.66
C ALA A 158 1.54 -6.79 -14.06
N PHE A 159 2.39 -6.09 -13.30
CA PHE A 159 3.84 -6.09 -13.54
C PHE A 159 4.46 -7.47 -13.30
N VAL A 160 4.04 -8.17 -12.24
CA VAL A 160 4.50 -9.54 -11.94
C VAL A 160 4.07 -10.49 -13.04
N GLN A 161 2.82 -10.44 -13.50
CA GLN A 161 2.34 -11.28 -14.60
C GLN A 161 3.10 -11.04 -15.90
N MET A 162 3.39 -9.78 -16.23
CA MET A 162 4.21 -9.43 -17.38
C MET A 162 5.62 -10.06 -17.27
N PHE A 163 6.26 -9.99 -16.11
CA PHE A 163 7.55 -10.64 -15.88
C PHE A 163 7.46 -12.16 -16.05
N LEU A 164 6.44 -12.80 -15.46
CA LEU A 164 6.25 -14.24 -15.53
C LEU A 164 6.00 -14.70 -16.98
N GLU A 165 5.22 -13.97 -17.76
CA GLU A 165 4.87 -14.34 -19.12
C GLU A 165 6.05 -14.13 -20.11
N PHE A 166 6.72 -12.98 -20.03
CA PHE A 166 7.68 -12.57 -21.04
C PHE A 166 9.16 -12.82 -20.68
N ILE A 167 9.47 -13.02 -19.40
CA ILE A 167 10.84 -13.26 -18.93
C ILE A 167 10.98 -14.67 -18.35
N TRP A 168 10.17 -14.98 -17.35
CA TRP A 168 10.29 -16.24 -16.63
C TRP A 168 9.91 -17.45 -17.48
N LYS A 169 8.72 -17.40 -18.11
CA LYS A 169 8.22 -18.55 -18.87
C LYS A 169 9.13 -18.96 -20.04
N PRO A 170 9.66 -18.08 -20.89
CA PRO A 170 10.62 -18.45 -21.92
C PRO A 170 11.89 -19.10 -21.36
N PHE A 171 12.38 -18.59 -20.24
CA PHE A 171 13.53 -19.14 -19.54
C PHE A 171 13.24 -20.55 -18.99
N ASP A 172 12.07 -20.76 -18.39
CA ASP A 172 11.63 -22.05 -17.87
C ASP A 172 11.41 -23.07 -18.99
N ASP A 173 10.73 -22.68 -20.07
CA ASP A 173 10.49 -23.52 -21.26
C ASP A 173 11.80 -23.94 -21.94
N ALA A 174 12.86 -23.12 -21.84
CA ALA A 174 14.21 -23.44 -22.33
C ALA A 174 15.00 -24.40 -21.41
N GLY A 175 14.40 -24.84 -20.30
CA GLY A 175 15.02 -25.74 -19.32
C GLY A 175 15.94 -25.01 -18.32
N ARG A 176 15.76 -23.71 -18.14
CA ARG A 176 16.52 -22.87 -17.19
C ARG A 176 18.04 -22.93 -17.42
N PRO A 177 18.54 -22.53 -18.59
CA PRO A 177 19.97 -22.57 -18.87
C PRO A 177 20.76 -21.74 -17.85
N GLU A 178 21.88 -22.30 -17.39
CA GLU A 178 22.71 -21.65 -16.36
C GLU A 178 23.26 -20.30 -16.83
N SER A 179 23.56 -20.16 -18.11
CA SER A 179 24.04 -18.92 -18.74
C SER A 179 23.04 -17.77 -18.66
N ASP A 180 21.74 -18.06 -18.55
CA ASP A 180 20.67 -17.06 -18.68
C ASP A 180 20.17 -16.53 -17.33
N TRP A 181 20.57 -17.17 -16.22
CA TRP A 181 20.22 -16.72 -14.87
C TRP A 181 20.55 -15.25 -14.59
N PRO A 182 21.74 -14.74 -14.95
CA PRO A 182 22.07 -13.33 -14.73
C PRO A 182 21.12 -12.38 -15.44
N GLY A 183 20.64 -12.76 -16.63
CA GLY A 183 19.66 -11.97 -17.39
C GLY A 183 18.30 -11.90 -16.71
N VAL A 184 17.82 -13.04 -16.21
CA VAL A 184 16.55 -13.12 -15.48
C VAL A 184 16.62 -12.34 -14.17
N GLN A 185 17.73 -12.45 -13.44
CA GLN A 185 17.96 -11.66 -12.22
C GLN A 185 17.99 -10.16 -12.52
N ALA A 186 18.75 -9.74 -13.51
CA ALA A 186 18.82 -8.33 -13.92
C ALA A 186 17.46 -7.77 -14.34
N ALA A 187 16.64 -8.57 -15.04
CA ALA A 187 15.28 -8.17 -15.40
C ALA A 187 14.38 -7.99 -14.15
N LEU A 188 14.50 -8.85 -13.16
CA LEU A 188 13.76 -8.72 -11.90
C LEU A 188 14.20 -7.47 -11.11
N ASP A 189 15.50 -7.22 -11.03
CA ASP A 189 16.04 -6.06 -10.34
C ASP A 189 15.61 -4.73 -11.00
N GLN A 190 15.47 -4.72 -12.34
CA GLN A 190 14.98 -3.56 -13.08
C GLN A 190 13.46 -3.39 -13.01
N LEU A 191 12.71 -4.47 -12.86
CA LEU A 191 11.24 -4.42 -12.78
C LEU A 191 10.75 -3.55 -11.62
N ARG A 192 11.44 -3.61 -10.50
CA ARG A 192 11.05 -2.89 -9.26
C ARG A 192 11.06 -1.38 -9.42
N PRO A 193 12.18 -0.73 -9.76
CA PRO A 193 12.20 0.72 -9.95
C PRO A 193 11.28 1.13 -11.10
N LEU A 194 11.26 0.37 -12.20
CA LEU A 194 10.41 0.65 -13.35
C LEU A 194 8.91 0.68 -12.98
N ALA A 195 8.43 -0.26 -12.17
CA ALA A 195 7.05 -0.29 -11.73
C ALA A 195 6.69 0.94 -10.89
N SER A 196 7.58 1.35 -9.96
CA SER A 196 7.38 2.52 -9.11
C SER A 196 7.42 3.82 -9.91
N GLU A 197 8.36 3.96 -10.84
CA GLU A 197 8.47 5.11 -11.74
C GLU A 197 7.24 5.23 -12.65
N ALA A 198 6.81 4.14 -13.27
CA ALA A 198 5.64 4.11 -14.14
C ALA A 198 4.36 4.47 -13.37
N LEU A 199 4.19 3.94 -12.15
CA LEU A 199 3.06 4.28 -11.29
C LEU A 199 3.04 5.78 -10.96
N THR A 200 4.17 6.34 -10.54
CA THR A 200 4.29 7.75 -10.18
C THR A 200 4.03 8.65 -11.40
N ALA A 201 4.68 8.35 -12.53
CA ALA A 201 4.53 9.11 -13.77
C ALA A 201 3.11 9.04 -14.33
N GLY A 202 2.43 7.90 -14.21
CA GLY A 202 1.04 7.73 -14.66
C GLY A 202 0.01 8.36 -13.72
N PHE A 203 0.30 8.39 -12.42
CA PHE A 203 -0.62 8.92 -11.42
C PHE A 203 -0.76 10.45 -11.50
N GLN A 204 0.34 11.18 -11.68
CA GLN A 204 0.34 12.64 -11.69
C GLN A 204 -0.61 13.25 -12.74
N PRO A 205 -0.54 12.92 -14.05
CA PRO A 205 -1.45 13.46 -15.04
C PRO A 205 -2.89 12.99 -14.83
N THR A 206 -3.07 11.78 -14.33
CA THR A 206 -4.40 11.24 -14.00
C THR A 206 -5.04 12.05 -12.88
N MET A 207 -4.27 12.39 -11.84
CA MET A 207 -4.75 13.22 -10.74
C MET A 207 -5.10 14.64 -11.20
N THR A 208 -4.24 15.28 -12.02
CA THR A 208 -4.52 16.60 -12.61
C THR A 208 -5.85 16.59 -13.34
N ARG A 209 -6.05 15.62 -14.26
CA ARG A 209 -7.28 15.49 -15.01
C ARG A 209 -8.51 15.25 -14.13
N ALA A 210 -8.37 14.43 -13.09
CA ALA A 210 -9.44 14.17 -12.15
C ALA A 210 -9.88 15.43 -11.41
N VAL A 211 -8.92 16.26 -10.99
CA VAL A 211 -9.19 17.56 -10.38
C VAL A 211 -9.91 18.50 -11.34
N GLU A 212 -9.42 18.66 -12.58
CA GLU A 212 -10.03 19.49 -13.59
C GLU A 212 -11.49 19.09 -13.86
N VAL A 213 -11.76 17.80 -14.05
CA VAL A 213 -13.12 17.29 -14.29
C VAL A 213 -14.03 17.49 -13.08
N ALA A 214 -13.53 17.25 -11.86
CA ALA A 214 -14.31 17.44 -10.65
C ALA A 214 -14.68 18.90 -10.42
N PHE A 215 -13.71 19.81 -10.51
CA PHE A 215 -13.96 21.24 -10.32
C PHE A 215 -14.77 21.86 -11.47
N GLY A 216 -14.58 21.43 -12.72
CA GLY A 216 -15.44 21.83 -13.83
C GLY A 216 -16.92 21.53 -13.56
N ARG A 217 -17.23 20.33 -13.09
CA ARG A 217 -18.60 19.94 -12.71
C ARG A 217 -19.17 20.77 -11.57
N GLU A 218 -18.37 21.11 -10.55
CA GLU A 218 -18.83 21.93 -9.43
C GLU A 218 -19.09 23.40 -9.86
N LEU A 219 -18.24 23.96 -10.72
CA LEU A 219 -18.43 25.29 -11.27
C LEU A 219 -19.68 25.37 -12.16
N ASP A 220 -19.91 24.37 -13.01
CA ASP A 220 -21.12 24.28 -13.84
C ASP A 220 -22.38 24.15 -12.98
N ARG A 221 -22.33 23.39 -11.88
CA ARG A 221 -23.43 23.25 -10.93
C ARG A 221 -23.71 24.54 -10.20
N GLY A 222 -22.66 25.27 -9.79
CA GLY A 222 -22.78 26.60 -9.17
C GLY A 222 -23.36 27.65 -10.12
N ALA A 223 -23.01 27.59 -11.40
CA ALA A 223 -23.55 28.49 -12.42
C ALA A 223 -25.03 28.24 -12.74
N GLN A 224 -25.52 26.99 -12.63
CA GLN A 224 -26.93 26.63 -12.81
C GLN A 224 -27.79 26.87 -11.57
N GLY A 225 -27.19 27.03 -10.38
CA GLY A 225 -27.82 27.39 -9.12
C GLY A 225 -27.79 28.89 -8.82
N GLY A 226 -27.85 29.76 -9.83
CA GLY A 226 -27.92 31.20 -9.69
C GLY A 226 -29.09 31.61 -8.78
N PRO A 227 -29.00 32.77 -8.09
CA PRO A 227 -29.92 33.16 -7.05
C PRO A 227 -31.34 33.20 -7.58
N GLN A 228 -32.19 32.36 -7.03
CA GLN A 228 -33.64 32.54 -7.13
C GLN A 228 -33.96 33.91 -6.52
N ASP A 229 -34.63 34.69 -7.30
CA ASP A 229 -35.03 36.08 -7.16
C ASP A 229 -35.10 36.65 -5.74
N PRO A 230 -34.66 37.88 -5.55
CA PRO A 230 -34.91 38.58 -4.31
C PRO A 230 -36.42 38.79 -4.19
N VAL A 231 -36.91 38.40 -3.03
CA VAL A 231 -38.23 38.74 -2.48
C VAL A 231 -38.76 40.04 -3.04
N ALA A 232 -39.89 39.99 -3.77
CA ALA A 232 -40.63 41.17 -4.16
C ALA A 232 -40.91 42.01 -2.93
N VAL A 233 -40.20 43.10 -2.80
CA VAL A 233 -40.49 44.16 -1.84
C VAL A 233 -41.82 44.72 -2.24
N ALA A 234 -42.87 44.41 -1.49
CA ALA A 234 -44.17 45.06 -1.57
C ALA A 234 -43.92 46.56 -1.37
N SER A 235 -43.99 47.32 -2.45
CA SER A 235 -44.04 48.76 -2.40
C SER A 235 -45.36 49.18 -1.79
N ASP A 236 -45.30 49.58 -0.53
CA ASP A 236 -46.36 50.28 0.17
C ASP A 236 -46.55 51.66 -0.47
N GLY A 237 -47.51 51.73 -1.39
CA GLY A 237 -47.91 52.94 -2.06
C GLY A 237 -48.92 53.71 -1.22
N ARG A 238 -48.45 54.62 -0.38
CA ARG A 238 -49.24 55.69 0.19
C ARG A 238 -50.07 56.37 -0.90
N ASN A 239 -51.37 56.37 -0.75
CA ASN A 239 -52.12 57.57 -1.15
C ASN A 239 -53.30 57.81 -0.22
N ALA A 240 -53.14 58.91 0.52
CA ALA A 240 -54.15 59.57 1.31
C ALA A 240 -55.13 60.25 0.36
N ARG A 241 -56.38 60.28 0.69
CA ARG A 241 -57.21 61.47 0.78
C ARG A 241 -58.70 61.16 0.75
N ARG A 242 -59.32 61.57 1.87
CA ARG A 242 -60.53 62.39 1.99
C ARG A 242 -61.82 61.94 1.32
N ARG A 243 -62.78 61.71 2.10
CA ARG A 243 -64.00 62.55 2.28
C ARG A 243 -65.02 61.77 3.07
N THR A 244 -65.24 62.29 4.21
CA THR A 244 -66.41 63.05 4.69
C THR A 244 -67.77 62.40 4.56
N SER A 245 -68.39 62.33 5.71
CA SER A 245 -69.78 62.71 5.95
C SER A 245 -70.87 61.62 5.89
N GLN A 246 -71.36 61.34 6.97
CA GLN A 246 -72.67 61.73 7.45
C GLN A 246 -73.72 60.59 7.56
N LYS A 247 -74.29 60.64 8.79
CA LYS A 247 -75.64 60.20 9.13
C LYS A 247 -75.93 58.67 9.02
N GLY A 248 -76.48 58.13 9.95
CA GLY A 248 -77.47 58.45 10.96
C GLY A 248 -78.01 57.18 11.58
N ARG A 249 -78.09 57.18 12.84
CA ARG A 249 -79.31 57.00 13.56
C ARG A 249 -80.13 55.74 13.30
N THR A 250 -80.33 54.98 14.21
CA THR A 250 -81.58 54.70 14.94
C THR A 250 -81.76 53.17 15.19
N GLU A 251 -81.88 52.89 16.44
CA GLU A 251 -82.85 52.02 17.12
C GLU A 251 -82.95 50.54 16.63
N ARG A 252 -82.79 49.58 17.43
CA ARG A 252 -83.41 49.23 18.77
C ARG A 252 -82.58 48.15 19.45
#